data_b6452509a629df34eeb7bfd1b6c51817
#
_entry.id   b6452509a629df34eeb7bfd1b6c51817
#
_cell.length_a   1.000
_cell.length_b   1.000
_cell.length_c   1.000
_cell.angle_alpha   90.00
_cell.angle_beta   90.00
_cell.angle_gamma   90.00
#
_symmetry.space_group_name_H-M   'P 1'
#
loop_
_entity.id
_entity.type
_entity.pdbx_description
1 polymer ?
#
loop_
_entity_poly.entity_id
_entity_poly.type
_entity_poly.pdbx_seq_one_letter_code
_entity_poly.pdbx_strand_id
1 'polypeptide(L)'
;DWPRVANKQTIYPNSAGVYALFLHEGATIPNVRPGEFGLVYVGLGQGARGLAARCHFKGKTAGHSPRRSLSALLADQLGLRPIFIRKPSGATTFKLDKTSEQLLDQWMENSLSVAFRLNDNPGEHERELIRRWEPPLNCDKKICPLNAQQLFVLDRRDKFKAMAAQM
;
A
#
# COMPACT_ATOMS: atom_id res chain seq x y z
N ASP A 1 -18.76 -10.77 2.03
CA ASP A 1 -18.31 -10.14 0.79
C ASP A 1 -18.26 -8.64 0.98
N TRP A 2 -17.10 -8.04 0.69
CA TRP A 2 -16.96 -6.60 0.70
C TRP A 2 -17.25 -6.07 -0.70
N PRO A 3 -18.15 -5.08 -0.86
CA PRO A 3 -18.38 -4.49 -2.16
C PRO A 3 -17.09 -3.84 -2.64
N ARG A 4 -16.56 -4.35 -3.75
CA ARG A 4 -15.38 -3.78 -4.41
C ARG A 4 -15.80 -2.59 -5.23
N VAL A 5 -15.13 -1.48 -5.04
CA VAL A 5 -15.30 -0.27 -5.85
C VAL A 5 -13.97 0.02 -6.52
N ALA A 6 -14.01 0.25 -7.81
CA ALA A 6 -12.82 0.60 -8.56
C ALA A 6 -12.48 2.08 -8.37
N ASN A 7 -11.23 2.35 -8.06
CA ASN A 7 -10.46 3.48 -8.52
C ASN A 7 -10.64 4.88 -7.88
N LYS A 8 -10.12 5.84 -8.58
CA LYS A 8 -9.94 7.29 -8.39
C LYS A 8 -11.19 8.07 -8.01
N GLN A 9 -12.36 7.63 -8.49
CA GLN A 9 -13.64 8.31 -8.29
C GLN A 9 -14.36 7.82 -7.03
N THR A 10 -13.82 6.80 -6.37
CA THR A 10 -14.41 6.24 -5.17
C THR A 10 -14.38 7.27 -4.04
N ILE A 11 -15.54 7.62 -3.54
CA ILE A 11 -15.70 8.48 -2.36
C ILE A 11 -15.44 7.61 -1.13
N TYR A 12 -14.31 7.85 -0.48
CA TYR A 12 -14.00 7.22 0.80
C TYR A 12 -14.82 7.84 1.91
N PRO A 13 -15.49 7.05 2.77
CA PRO A 13 -16.28 7.57 3.88
C PRO A 13 -15.44 8.37 4.88
N ASN A 14 -15.97 9.47 5.42
CA ASN A 14 -15.42 10.20 6.55
C ASN A 14 -15.73 9.49 7.87
N SER A 15 -15.52 8.18 7.92
CA SER A 15 -15.83 7.33 9.07
C SER A 15 -14.71 6.35 9.32
N ALA A 16 -14.59 5.89 10.57
CA ALA A 16 -13.64 4.84 10.92
C ALA A 16 -13.99 3.53 10.22
N GLY A 17 -12.96 2.76 9.87
CA GLY A 17 -13.17 1.49 9.20
C GLY A 17 -11.87 0.87 8.70
N VAL A 18 -12.01 -0.27 8.06
CA VAL A 18 -10.94 -0.97 7.38
C VAL A 18 -11.15 -0.94 5.88
N TYR A 19 -10.06 -1.01 5.13
CA TYR A 19 -10.09 -1.12 3.67
C TYR A 19 -9.12 -2.21 3.21
N ALA A 20 -9.38 -2.73 2.03
CA ALA A 20 -8.52 -3.72 1.41
C ALA A 20 -8.28 -3.35 -0.06
N LEU A 21 -7.06 -3.61 -0.54
CA LEU A 21 -6.69 -3.44 -1.94
C LEU A 21 -6.60 -4.82 -2.60
N PHE A 22 -7.20 -4.92 -3.77
CA PHE A 22 -7.25 -6.15 -4.56
C PHE A 22 -6.66 -5.90 -5.94
N LEU A 23 -5.80 -6.78 -6.38
CA LEU A 23 -5.25 -6.79 -7.72
C LEU A 23 -6.33 -7.26 -8.71
N HIS A 24 -6.48 -6.56 -9.83
CA HIS A 24 -7.38 -6.96 -10.90
C HIS A 24 -6.89 -8.25 -11.57
N GLU A 25 -7.81 -9.02 -12.12
CA GLU A 25 -7.48 -10.17 -12.94
C GLU A 25 -6.61 -9.74 -14.14
N GLY A 26 -5.54 -10.49 -14.40
CA GLY A 26 -4.56 -10.16 -15.44
C GLY A 26 -3.50 -9.11 -15.05
N ALA A 27 -3.70 -8.33 -13.98
CA ALA A 27 -2.66 -7.46 -13.47
C ALA A 27 -1.64 -8.25 -12.63
N THR A 28 -0.37 -7.84 -12.66
CA THR A 28 0.71 -8.52 -11.95
C THR A 28 1.59 -7.55 -11.17
N ILE A 29 2.08 -8.02 -10.02
CA ILE A 29 3.15 -7.36 -9.28
C ILE A 29 4.37 -8.29 -9.35
N PRO A 30 5.54 -7.83 -9.82
CA PRO A 30 6.72 -8.68 -10.01
C PRO A 30 7.10 -9.46 -8.75
N ASN A 31 7.19 -10.78 -8.86
CA ASN A 31 7.55 -11.71 -7.80
C ASN A 31 6.64 -11.68 -6.57
N VAL A 32 5.44 -11.16 -6.68
CA VAL A 32 4.43 -11.15 -5.60
C VAL A 32 3.17 -11.86 -6.09
N ARG A 33 2.73 -12.84 -5.30
CA ARG A 33 1.45 -13.53 -5.51
C ARG A 33 0.40 -12.89 -4.62
N PRO A 34 -0.71 -12.39 -5.16
CA PRO A 34 -1.80 -11.91 -4.35
C PRO A 34 -2.41 -13.06 -3.54
N GLY A 35 -3.04 -12.75 -2.41
CA GLY A 35 -3.86 -13.67 -1.66
C GLY A 35 -5.17 -14.00 -2.39
N GLU A 36 -6.07 -14.68 -1.68
CA GLU A 36 -7.39 -15.01 -2.22
C GLU A 36 -8.09 -13.79 -2.82
N PHE A 37 -8.78 -14.01 -3.93
CA PHE A 37 -9.52 -12.96 -4.67
C PHE A 37 -8.68 -11.77 -5.13
N GLY A 38 -7.35 -11.92 -5.19
CA GLY A 38 -6.45 -10.82 -5.57
C GLY A 38 -6.06 -9.90 -4.41
N LEU A 39 -6.32 -10.25 -3.15
CA LEU A 39 -5.99 -9.44 -1.98
C LEU A 39 -4.48 -9.18 -1.90
N VAL A 40 -4.10 -7.90 -1.82
CA VAL A 40 -2.68 -7.50 -1.70
C VAL A 40 -2.37 -6.68 -0.45
N TYR A 41 -3.36 -6.00 0.12
CA TYR A 41 -3.15 -5.14 1.29
C TYR A 41 -4.44 -4.95 2.09
N VAL A 42 -4.31 -4.86 3.41
CA VAL A 42 -5.36 -4.42 4.34
C VAL A 42 -4.83 -3.23 5.13
N GLY A 43 -5.68 -2.25 5.39
CA GLY A 43 -5.35 -1.10 6.21
C GLY A 43 -6.57 -0.50 6.89
N LEU A 44 -6.33 0.50 7.74
CA LEU A 44 -7.40 1.17 8.47
C LEU A 44 -7.44 2.67 8.23
N GLY A 45 -8.60 3.26 8.42
CA GLY A 45 -8.83 4.68 8.57
C GLY A 45 -9.48 4.97 9.91
N GLN A 46 -8.94 5.92 10.67
CA GLN A 46 -9.48 6.34 11.96
C GLN A 46 -9.25 7.83 12.20
N GLY A 47 -9.81 8.38 13.28
CA GLY A 47 -9.78 9.81 13.56
C GLY A 47 -10.77 10.60 12.73
N ALA A 48 -10.67 11.93 12.75
CA ALA A 48 -11.68 12.85 12.20
C ALA A 48 -12.00 12.66 10.70
N ARG A 49 -11.03 12.17 9.90
CA ARG A 49 -11.22 11.93 8.46
C ARG A 49 -11.42 10.45 8.11
N GLY A 50 -11.28 9.55 9.09
CA GLY A 50 -11.49 8.12 8.88
C GLY A 50 -10.83 7.55 7.62
N LEU A 51 -11.58 6.79 6.85
CA LEU A 51 -11.15 6.19 5.57
C LEU A 51 -10.83 7.25 4.51
N ALA A 52 -11.47 8.42 4.51
CA ALA A 52 -11.19 9.48 3.54
C ALA A 52 -9.76 10.04 3.61
N ALA A 53 -9.04 9.83 4.73
CA ALA A 53 -7.61 10.13 4.84
C ALA A 53 -6.72 9.12 4.11
N ARG A 54 -7.26 8.02 3.58
CA ARG A 54 -6.55 6.85 3.04
C ARG A 54 -6.67 6.68 1.53
N CYS A 55 -6.98 7.76 0.80
CA CYS A 55 -6.99 7.70 -0.67
C CYS A 55 -5.58 7.44 -1.21
N HIS A 56 -5.30 6.18 -1.58
CA HIS A 56 -3.99 5.75 -2.07
C HIS A 56 -3.77 5.98 -3.57
N PHE A 57 -4.82 6.27 -4.33
CA PHE A 57 -4.77 6.47 -5.78
C PHE A 57 -4.35 7.90 -6.21
N LYS A 58 -3.88 8.71 -5.27
CA LYS A 58 -3.34 10.05 -5.54
C LYS A 58 -2.01 10.20 -4.83
N GLY A 59 -0.97 10.59 -5.51
CA GLY A 59 0.42 10.72 -5.08
C GLY A 59 0.67 11.00 -3.60
N LYS A 60 1.83 10.80 -3.09
CA LYS A 60 2.40 10.89 -1.72
C LYS A 60 2.84 9.52 -1.17
N THR A 61 3.74 8.88 -1.89
CA THR A 61 4.32 7.58 -1.51
C THR A 61 4.93 7.58 -0.10
N ALA A 62 5.55 8.68 0.33
CA ALA A 62 6.24 8.77 1.62
C ALA A 62 5.38 8.44 2.85
N GLY A 63 4.09 8.75 2.82
CA GLY A 63 3.15 8.56 3.93
C GLY A 63 2.35 7.26 3.88
N HIS A 64 2.45 6.48 2.80
CA HIS A 64 1.54 5.39 2.53
C HIS A 64 2.26 4.06 2.34
N SER A 65 2.04 3.10 3.25
CA SER A 65 2.73 1.81 3.25
C SER A 65 2.54 1.02 1.94
N PRO A 66 1.32 0.82 1.41
CA PRO A 66 1.14 0.07 0.16
C PRO A 66 1.82 0.76 -1.02
N ARG A 67 1.79 2.10 -1.12
CA ARG A 67 2.48 2.82 -2.19
C ARG A 67 3.99 2.63 -2.14
N ARG A 68 4.60 2.62 -0.94
CA ARG A 68 6.04 2.35 -0.77
C ARG A 68 6.41 0.93 -1.21
N SER A 69 5.57 -0.04 -0.92
CA SER A 69 5.79 -1.41 -1.38
C SER A 69 5.65 -1.53 -2.89
N LEU A 70 4.56 -1.00 -3.45
CA LEU A 70 4.31 -1.03 -4.89
C LEU A 70 5.38 -0.27 -5.67
N SER A 71 5.81 0.92 -5.22
CA SER A 71 6.86 1.67 -5.91
C SER A 71 8.18 0.90 -5.97
N ALA A 72 8.56 0.20 -4.90
CA ALA A 72 9.79 -0.59 -4.89
C ALA A 72 9.70 -1.86 -5.76
N LEU A 73 8.51 -2.47 -5.85
CA LEU A 73 8.27 -3.68 -6.64
C LEU A 73 8.13 -3.38 -8.14
N LEU A 74 7.56 -2.23 -8.47
CA LEU A 74 7.29 -1.79 -9.84
C LEU A 74 8.37 -0.86 -10.40
N ALA A 75 9.44 -0.60 -9.63
CA ALA A 75 10.46 0.39 -9.96
C ALA A 75 11.03 0.20 -11.37
N ASP A 76 11.47 -1.01 -11.68
CA ASP A 76 12.08 -1.35 -12.98
C ASP A 76 11.02 -1.33 -14.10
N GLN A 77 9.81 -1.84 -13.83
CA GLN A 77 8.73 -1.93 -14.82
C GLN A 77 8.20 -0.57 -15.24
N LEU A 78 8.12 0.39 -14.31
CA LEU A 78 7.57 1.72 -14.54
C LEU A 78 8.63 2.81 -14.64
N GLY A 79 9.90 2.49 -14.45
CA GLY A 79 10.99 3.47 -14.44
C GLY A 79 10.88 4.49 -13.30
N LEU A 80 10.45 4.05 -12.10
CA LEU A 80 10.20 4.94 -10.98
C LEU A 80 11.49 5.44 -10.33
N ARG A 81 11.52 6.73 -9.99
CA ARG A 81 12.69 7.39 -9.39
C ARG A 81 12.40 7.77 -7.92
N PRO A 82 13.11 7.17 -6.95
CA PRO A 82 12.98 7.53 -5.55
C PRO A 82 13.77 8.79 -5.21
N ILE A 83 13.25 9.58 -4.27
CA ILE A 83 13.92 10.72 -3.66
C ILE A 83 14.05 10.42 -2.17
N PHE A 84 15.26 10.47 -1.65
CA PHE A 84 15.54 10.23 -0.23
C PHE A 84 14.97 11.34 0.65
N ILE A 85 14.39 10.95 1.78
CA ILE A 85 13.89 11.88 2.80
C ILE A 85 14.43 11.49 4.17
N ARG A 86 15.01 12.46 4.87
CA ARG A 86 15.28 12.37 6.31
C ARG A 86 14.19 13.16 7.05
N LYS A 87 13.46 12.49 7.92
CA LYS A 87 12.44 13.11 8.77
C LYS A 87 13.09 13.91 9.91
N PRO A 88 12.42 14.89 10.51
CA PRO A 88 12.91 15.60 11.70
C PRO A 88 13.27 14.66 12.86
N SER A 89 12.60 13.53 12.99
CA SER A 89 12.90 12.48 13.97
C SER A 89 14.19 11.69 13.70
N GLY A 90 14.94 12.01 12.64
CA GLY A 90 16.10 11.24 12.17
C GLY A 90 15.75 9.99 11.36
N ALA A 91 14.51 9.54 11.38
CA ALA A 91 14.08 8.39 10.57
C ALA A 91 14.19 8.70 9.08
N THR A 92 14.59 7.69 8.30
CA THR A 92 14.75 7.81 6.85
C THR A 92 13.63 7.10 6.10
N THR A 93 13.20 7.69 5.00
CA THR A 93 12.22 7.13 4.07
C THR A 93 12.51 7.65 2.67
N PHE A 94 11.63 7.35 1.72
CA PHE A 94 11.68 7.92 0.37
C PHE A 94 10.29 8.38 -0.06
N LYS A 95 10.25 9.26 -1.03
CA LYS A 95 9.11 9.61 -1.87
C LYS A 95 9.48 9.34 -3.33
N LEU A 96 8.55 9.46 -4.23
CA LEU A 96 8.83 9.48 -5.66
C LEU A 96 8.94 10.92 -6.16
N ASP A 97 9.61 11.13 -7.30
CA ASP A 97 9.49 12.38 -8.05
C ASP A 97 8.05 12.52 -8.62
N LYS A 98 7.74 13.70 -9.14
CA LYS A 98 6.38 14.02 -9.61
C LYS A 98 5.91 13.09 -10.74
N THR A 99 6.79 12.79 -11.68
CA THR A 99 6.48 11.91 -12.82
C THR A 99 6.24 10.48 -12.35
N SER A 100 7.10 9.97 -11.47
CA SER A 100 6.97 8.63 -10.90
C SER A 100 5.72 8.46 -10.03
N GLU A 101 5.31 9.51 -9.27
CA GLU A 101 4.04 9.48 -8.54
C GLU A 101 2.86 9.34 -9.51
N GLN A 102 2.87 10.04 -10.65
CA GLN A 102 1.82 9.95 -11.67
C GLN A 102 1.77 8.57 -12.34
N LEU A 103 2.93 8.00 -12.67
CA LEU A 103 3.01 6.65 -13.23
C LEU A 103 2.47 5.60 -12.27
N LEU A 104 2.82 5.71 -10.99
CA LEU A 104 2.31 4.83 -9.95
C LEU A 104 0.80 4.99 -9.75
N ASP A 105 0.29 6.24 -9.74
CA ASP A 105 -1.14 6.53 -9.65
C ASP A 105 -1.90 5.84 -10.79
N GLN A 106 -1.43 6.01 -12.03
CA GLN A 106 -2.03 5.41 -13.21
C GLN A 106 -2.01 3.87 -13.15
N TRP A 107 -0.89 3.28 -12.75
CA TRP A 107 -0.81 1.82 -12.58
C TRP A 107 -1.81 1.34 -11.52
N MET A 108 -1.85 1.99 -10.37
CA MET A 108 -2.77 1.62 -9.28
C MET A 108 -4.23 1.74 -9.70
N GLU A 109 -4.60 2.81 -10.43
CA GLU A 109 -5.95 3.01 -10.96
C GLU A 109 -6.37 1.91 -11.94
N ASN A 110 -5.46 1.46 -12.78
CA ASN A 110 -5.73 0.44 -13.78
C ASN A 110 -5.68 -0.99 -13.23
N SER A 111 -4.96 -1.20 -12.14
CA SER A 111 -4.61 -2.54 -11.66
C SER A 111 -5.22 -2.92 -10.32
N LEU A 112 -5.76 -1.97 -9.56
CA LEU A 112 -6.28 -2.21 -8.22
C LEU A 112 -7.72 -1.74 -8.07
N SER A 113 -8.49 -2.52 -7.30
CA SER A 113 -9.74 -2.08 -6.70
C SER A 113 -9.59 -1.96 -5.18
N VAL A 114 -10.45 -1.16 -4.57
CA VAL A 114 -10.55 -0.99 -3.12
C VAL A 114 -11.91 -1.45 -2.64
N ALA A 115 -11.93 -2.13 -1.51
CA ALA A 115 -13.15 -2.35 -0.74
C ALA A 115 -12.95 -1.78 0.66
N PHE A 116 -14.03 -1.34 1.31
CA PHE A 116 -13.97 -0.84 2.68
C PHE A 116 -15.20 -1.25 3.46
N ARG A 117 -15.02 -1.37 4.77
CA ARG A 117 -16.06 -1.67 5.73
C ARG A 117 -15.94 -0.72 6.91
N LEU A 118 -17.04 -0.06 7.26
CA LEU A 118 -17.12 0.77 8.46
C LEU A 118 -17.00 -0.11 9.71
N ASN A 119 -16.26 0.36 10.70
CA ASN A 119 -16.03 -0.35 11.95
C ASN A 119 -15.57 0.63 13.03
N ASP A 120 -16.17 0.57 14.21
CA ASP A 120 -15.86 1.46 15.33
C ASP A 120 -14.53 1.08 16.03
N ASN A 121 -14.08 -0.17 15.87
CA ASN A 121 -12.78 -0.66 16.33
C ASN A 121 -11.89 -1.15 15.17
N PRO A 122 -11.52 -0.24 14.23
CA PRO A 122 -10.84 -0.64 13.00
C PRO A 122 -9.44 -1.22 13.26
N GLY A 123 -8.77 -0.85 14.35
CA GLY A 123 -7.43 -1.31 14.66
C GLY A 123 -7.36 -2.80 15.05
N GLU A 124 -8.35 -3.30 15.76
CA GLU A 124 -8.46 -4.73 16.08
C GLU A 124 -8.82 -5.54 14.84
N HIS A 125 -9.81 -5.06 14.11
CA HIS A 125 -10.29 -5.71 12.89
C HIS A 125 -9.21 -5.78 11.81
N GLU A 126 -8.43 -4.71 11.61
CA GLU A 126 -7.26 -4.72 10.70
C GLU A 126 -6.27 -5.83 11.09
N ARG A 127 -5.90 -5.91 12.38
CA ARG A 127 -4.94 -6.92 12.85
C ARG A 127 -5.47 -8.35 12.67
N GLU A 128 -6.76 -8.57 12.92
CA GLU A 128 -7.40 -9.87 12.68
C GLU A 128 -7.34 -10.26 11.20
N LEU A 129 -7.71 -9.34 10.30
CA LEU A 129 -7.68 -9.58 8.86
C LEU A 129 -6.26 -9.83 8.36
N ILE A 130 -5.26 -9.09 8.85
CA ILE A 130 -3.86 -9.28 8.45
C ILE A 130 -3.34 -10.64 8.92
N ARG A 131 -3.66 -11.07 10.15
CA ARG A 131 -3.25 -12.39 10.66
C ARG A 131 -3.91 -13.54 9.90
N ARG A 132 -5.18 -13.36 9.52
CA ARG A 132 -5.95 -14.40 8.83
C ARG A 132 -5.55 -14.57 7.36
N TRP A 133 -5.29 -13.48 6.68
CA TRP A 133 -5.12 -13.48 5.21
C TRP A 133 -3.68 -13.24 4.76
N GLU A 134 -2.81 -12.80 5.65
CA GLU A 134 -1.39 -12.50 5.41
C GLU A 134 -1.12 -11.75 4.08
N PRO A 135 -1.78 -10.60 3.83
CA PRO A 135 -1.65 -9.93 2.54
C PRO A 135 -0.19 -9.57 2.25
N PRO A 136 0.32 -9.75 1.03
CA PRO A 136 1.74 -9.65 0.74
C PRO A 136 2.37 -8.27 0.99
N LEU A 137 1.60 -7.19 0.91
CA LEU A 137 2.09 -5.83 1.14
C LEU A 137 1.98 -5.36 2.60
N ASN A 138 1.40 -6.17 3.49
CA ASN A 138 1.36 -5.91 4.94
C ASN A 138 2.63 -6.44 5.60
N CYS A 139 3.60 -5.58 5.82
CA CYS A 139 4.94 -5.95 6.32
C CYS A 139 5.22 -5.39 7.73
N ASP A 140 4.24 -5.36 8.61
CA ASP A 140 4.43 -4.93 10.00
C ASP A 140 4.63 -6.14 10.94
N LYS A 141 5.89 -6.33 11.36
CA LYS A 141 6.29 -7.40 12.30
C LYS A 141 5.57 -7.37 13.65
N LYS A 142 4.96 -6.23 14.02
CA LYS A 142 4.22 -6.09 15.27
C LYS A 142 2.85 -6.77 15.23
N ILE A 143 2.32 -7.03 14.03
CA ILE A 143 1.00 -7.65 13.87
C ILE A 143 1.11 -9.17 13.84
N CYS A 144 2.05 -9.70 13.04
CA CYS A 144 2.33 -11.13 12.95
C CYS A 144 3.77 -11.36 12.46
N PRO A 145 4.34 -12.57 12.66
CA PRO A 145 5.57 -12.95 11.99
C PRO A 145 5.41 -12.82 10.47
N LEU A 146 6.44 -12.32 9.80
CA LEU A 146 6.40 -12.14 8.35
C LEU A 146 6.73 -13.43 7.62
N ASN A 147 5.96 -13.76 6.60
CA ASN A 147 6.24 -14.84 5.67
C ASN A 147 7.33 -14.44 4.65
N ALA A 148 7.80 -15.41 3.86
CA ALA A 148 8.88 -15.20 2.89
C ALA A 148 8.56 -14.10 1.86
N GLN A 149 7.31 -13.99 1.42
CA GLN A 149 6.87 -12.99 0.45
C GLN A 149 6.87 -11.58 1.05
N GLN A 150 6.42 -11.41 2.28
CA GLN A 150 6.46 -10.14 3.00
C GLN A 150 7.90 -9.70 3.31
N LEU A 151 8.78 -10.64 3.63
CA LEU A 151 10.22 -10.37 3.79
C LEU A 151 10.86 -9.91 2.47
N PHE A 152 10.51 -10.54 1.35
CA PHE A 152 10.93 -10.09 0.02
C PHE A 152 10.46 -8.66 -0.28
N VAL A 153 9.22 -8.31 0.02
CA VAL A 153 8.70 -6.95 -0.16
C VAL A 153 9.49 -5.94 0.68
N LEU A 154 9.82 -6.26 1.93
CA LEU A 154 10.65 -5.39 2.77
C LEU A 154 12.06 -5.20 2.20
N ASP A 155 12.72 -6.27 1.77
CA ASP A 155 14.04 -6.19 1.13
C ASP A 155 14.02 -5.27 -0.10
N ARG A 156 13.02 -5.41 -0.97
CA ARG A 156 12.83 -4.51 -2.12
C ARG A 156 12.65 -3.06 -1.72
N ARG A 157 11.88 -2.78 -0.67
CA ARG A 157 11.70 -1.41 -0.15
C ARG A 157 13.00 -0.82 0.40
N ASP A 158 13.81 -1.62 1.11
CA ASP A 158 15.07 -1.17 1.67
C ASP A 158 16.12 -0.91 0.57
N LYS A 159 16.20 -1.78 -0.43
CA LYS A 159 17.04 -1.56 -1.63
C LYS A 159 16.64 -0.30 -2.39
N PHE A 160 15.35 -0.09 -2.63
CA PHE A 160 14.85 1.09 -3.33
C PHE A 160 15.11 2.39 -2.54
N LYS A 161 15.00 2.35 -1.21
CA LYS A 161 15.39 3.45 -0.34
C LYS A 161 16.90 3.71 -0.37
N ALA A 162 17.74 2.66 -0.39
CA ALA A 162 19.18 2.79 -0.49
C ALA A 162 19.63 3.43 -1.82
N MET A 163 18.99 3.06 -2.94
CA MET A 163 19.21 3.73 -4.22
C MET A 163 18.94 5.24 -4.14
N ALA A 164 17.85 5.64 -3.48
CA ALA A 164 17.51 7.05 -3.30
C ALA A 164 18.58 7.85 -2.51
N ALA A 165 19.33 7.18 -1.63
CA ALA A 165 20.38 7.81 -0.84
C ALA A 165 21.70 7.99 -1.60
N GLN A 166 21.85 7.33 -2.77
CA GLN A 166 23.05 7.38 -3.62
C GLN A 166 22.89 8.33 -4.82
N MET A 167 21.70 8.79 -5.09
CA MET A 167 21.36 9.74 -6.15
C MET A 167 21.46 11.18 -5.65
#